data_80bb5b23c1e3d85d87577b121aaef071
#
_entry.id   80bb5b23c1e3d85d87577b121aaef071
#
_cell.length_a   1.000
_cell.length_b   1.000
_cell.length_c   1.000
_cell.angle_alpha   90.00
_cell.angle_beta   90.00
_cell.angle_gamma   90.00
#
_symmetry.space_group_name_H-M   'P 1'
#
loop_
_entity.id
_entity.type
_entity.pdbx_description
1 polymer ?
#
loop_
_entity_poly.entity_id
_entity_poly.type
_entity_poly.pdbx_seq_one_letter_code
_entity_poly.pdbx_strand_id
1 'polypeptide(L)'
;MEEKLSNYFEQMASQDRISHAFLVCNTEYSVIKEELSFLLNNYFFEESVDINNCSDVVIVKPINDKIVKEQILELQNKLKSYSQTHKNRVYIINEAHKMNDYAANSLLKFLEEPESNIYAFVITTNINKILPTIKSRCQVLSIQNIKVLDIKSYSDEVILKTIQLIRLMEEKKSSSFGYLYDIISKKEEKDNVINMLKIMKYFYSDVFNLILGRNIIYFEEYLSDLKYVSDLNSTHDIIRKMFVLSKSENKLEYNLNINLFMIRLISEMVGD
;
A
#
# COMPACT_ATOMS: atom_id res chain seq x y z
N MET A 1 15.75 6.59 5.28
CA MET A 1 15.52 7.62 4.26
C MET A 1 14.21 7.25 3.59
N GLU A 2 13.19 8.09 3.69
CA GLU A 2 11.94 7.85 2.97
C GLU A 2 12.24 7.91 1.47
N GLU A 3 11.94 6.85 0.75
CA GLU A 3 12.05 6.84 -0.71
C GLU A 3 10.82 7.57 -1.27
N LYS A 4 10.96 8.88 -1.45
CA LYS A 4 9.95 9.73 -2.08
C LYS A 4 10.03 9.62 -3.60
N LEU A 5 8.89 9.82 -4.28
CA LEU A 5 8.86 9.90 -5.75
C LEU A 5 9.82 10.98 -6.27
N SER A 6 9.91 12.10 -5.56
CA SER A 6 10.82 13.20 -5.89
C SER A 6 12.27 12.76 -6.03
N ASN A 7 12.78 11.90 -5.15
CA ASN A 7 14.16 11.40 -5.21
C ASN A 7 14.43 10.58 -6.47
N TYR A 8 13.46 9.75 -6.90
CA TYR A 8 13.57 9.00 -8.16
C TYR A 8 13.60 9.92 -9.37
N PHE A 9 12.73 10.94 -9.38
CA PHE A 9 12.65 11.89 -10.49
C PHE A 9 13.86 12.80 -10.59
N GLU A 10 14.42 13.26 -9.48
CA GLU A 10 15.68 14.02 -9.46
C GLU A 10 16.82 13.21 -10.07
N GLN A 11 16.95 11.93 -9.73
CA GLN A 11 17.96 11.05 -10.31
C GLN A 11 17.74 10.83 -11.81
N MET A 12 16.51 10.64 -12.26
CA MET A 12 16.20 10.43 -13.68
C MET A 12 16.41 11.71 -14.49
N ALA A 13 15.98 12.84 -13.97
CA ALA A 13 16.14 14.14 -14.62
C ALA A 13 17.62 14.52 -14.77
N SER A 14 18.45 14.24 -13.76
CA SER A 14 19.89 14.47 -13.82
C SER A 14 20.61 13.64 -14.89
N GLN A 15 20.00 12.53 -15.34
CA GLN A 15 20.53 11.64 -16.37
C GLN A 15 19.85 11.83 -17.75
N ASP A 16 18.96 12.81 -17.87
CA ASP A 16 18.12 13.05 -19.07
C ASP A 16 17.36 11.78 -19.56
N ARG A 17 16.84 10.99 -18.60
CA ARG A 17 16.23 9.67 -18.84
C ARG A 17 14.86 9.51 -18.18
N ILE A 18 13.98 10.50 -18.36
CA ILE A 18 12.59 10.37 -17.88
C ILE A 18 11.84 9.40 -18.78
N SER A 19 11.38 8.29 -18.21
CA SER A 19 10.58 7.29 -18.93
C SER A 19 9.20 7.85 -19.30
N HIS A 20 8.58 7.30 -20.33
CA HIS A 20 7.20 7.62 -20.70
C HIS A 20 6.16 6.94 -19.82
N ALA A 21 6.52 5.89 -19.07
CA ALA A 21 5.59 5.14 -18.21
C ALA A 21 6.21 4.74 -16.88
N PHE A 22 5.46 4.97 -15.81
CA PHE A 22 5.86 4.66 -14.44
C PHE A 22 4.81 3.75 -13.78
N LEU A 23 5.29 2.69 -13.14
CA LEU A 23 4.47 1.83 -12.29
C LEU A 23 4.82 2.14 -10.82
N VAL A 24 3.96 2.90 -10.18
CA VAL A 24 4.13 3.32 -8.77
C VAL A 24 3.48 2.28 -7.87
N CYS A 25 4.30 1.57 -7.09
CA CYS A 25 3.88 0.42 -6.30
C CYS A 25 3.82 0.72 -4.81
N ASN A 26 3.07 -0.12 -4.09
CA ASN A 26 2.91 -0.11 -2.63
C ASN A 26 2.30 1.19 -2.09
N THR A 27 1.51 1.90 -2.91
CA THR A 27 0.89 3.16 -2.51
C THR A 27 -0.49 3.34 -3.13
N GLU A 28 -1.27 4.24 -2.54
CA GLU A 28 -2.54 4.71 -3.06
C GLU A 28 -2.36 6.12 -3.64
N TYR A 29 -3.16 6.44 -4.67
CA TYR A 29 -3.15 7.78 -5.27
C TYR A 29 -3.42 8.90 -4.24
N SER A 30 -4.34 8.65 -3.30
CA SER A 30 -4.67 9.60 -2.22
C SER A 30 -3.46 10.02 -1.40
N VAL A 31 -2.50 9.11 -1.22
CA VAL A 31 -1.30 9.33 -0.40
C VAL A 31 -0.23 10.13 -1.16
N ILE A 32 -0.08 9.84 -2.46
CA ILE A 32 0.99 10.45 -3.28
C ILE A 32 0.51 11.63 -4.12
N LYS A 33 -0.77 11.99 -4.03
CA LYS A 33 -1.39 13.00 -4.90
C LYS A 33 -0.66 14.34 -4.88
N GLU A 34 -0.30 14.83 -3.70
CA GLU A 34 0.40 16.11 -3.56
C GLU A 34 1.81 16.04 -4.12
N GLU A 35 2.54 14.96 -3.82
CA GLU A 35 3.87 14.74 -4.34
C GLU A 35 3.85 14.53 -5.86
N LEU A 36 2.87 13.79 -6.38
CA LEU A 36 2.68 13.63 -7.81
C LEU A 36 2.33 14.96 -8.48
N SER A 37 1.51 15.80 -7.85
CA SER A 37 1.21 17.14 -8.33
C SER A 37 2.48 18.00 -8.46
N PHE A 38 3.30 17.98 -7.41
CA PHE A 38 4.59 18.67 -7.41
C PHE A 38 5.50 18.18 -8.55
N LEU A 39 5.60 16.85 -8.75
CA LEU A 39 6.42 16.27 -9.82
C LEU A 39 5.93 16.64 -11.21
N LEU A 40 4.62 16.57 -11.44
CA LEU A 40 4.05 16.92 -12.74
C LEU A 40 4.31 18.38 -13.09
N ASN A 41 4.19 19.27 -12.13
CA ASN A 41 4.45 20.70 -12.32
C ASN A 41 5.92 21.00 -12.55
N ASN A 42 6.85 20.24 -12.00
CA ASN A 42 8.29 20.52 -12.15
C ASN A 42 8.95 19.87 -13.36
N TYR A 43 8.41 18.72 -13.82
CA TYR A 43 9.08 17.92 -14.84
C TYR A 43 8.27 17.75 -16.15
N PHE A 44 6.96 17.97 -16.10
CA PHE A 44 6.09 17.69 -17.25
C PHE A 44 5.32 18.92 -17.75
N PHE A 45 5.02 19.87 -16.88
CA PHE A 45 4.30 21.09 -17.26
C PHE A 45 5.19 22.32 -17.09
N GLU A 46 5.00 23.30 -17.97
CA GLU A 46 5.74 24.56 -17.94
C GLU A 46 5.17 25.55 -16.90
N GLU A 47 3.89 25.35 -16.53
CA GLU A 47 3.15 26.18 -15.57
C GLU A 47 2.53 25.31 -14.48
N SER A 48 2.24 25.92 -13.33
CA SER A 48 1.59 25.21 -12.23
C SER A 48 0.15 24.80 -12.58
N VAL A 49 -0.12 23.49 -12.54
CA VAL A 49 -1.37 22.88 -12.95
C VAL A 49 -2.06 22.23 -11.77
N ASP A 50 -3.37 22.44 -11.62
CA ASP A 50 -4.18 21.60 -10.76
C ASP A 50 -4.53 20.29 -11.48
N ILE A 51 -3.91 19.19 -11.03
CA ILE A 51 -4.09 17.85 -11.62
C ILE A 51 -5.57 17.45 -11.76
N ASN A 52 -6.45 17.92 -10.87
CA ASN A 52 -7.85 17.50 -10.89
C ASN A 52 -8.68 18.25 -11.92
N ASN A 53 -8.24 19.44 -12.31
CA ASN A 53 -8.98 20.34 -13.20
C ASN A 53 -8.29 20.58 -14.53
N CYS A 54 -7.13 19.96 -14.77
CA CYS A 54 -6.40 20.12 -16.02
C CYS A 54 -6.93 19.18 -17.10
N SER A 55 -7.23 19.71 -18.29
CA SER A 55 -7.67 18.94 -19.47
C SER A 55 -6.60 18.01 -20.01
N ASP A 56 -5.33 18.33 -19.77
CA ASP A 56 -4.17 17.53 -20.20
C ASP A 56 -3.79 16.43 -19.22
N VAL A 57 -4.54 16.30 -18.11
CA VAL A 57 -4.41 15.21 -17.13
C VAL A 57 -5.68 14.37 -17.10
N VAL A 58 -5.58 13.09 -17.42
CA VAL A 58 -6.71 12.16 -17.42
C VAL A 58 -6.52 11.10 -16.32
N ILE A 59 -7.46 11.05 -15.37
CA ILE A 59 -7.42 10.10 -14.27
C ILE A 59 -8.49 9.03 -14.48
N VAL A 60 -8.07 7.77 -14.56
CA VAL A 60 -8.96 6.60 -14.57
C VAL A 60 -9.04 6.04 -13.16
N LYS A 61 -10.27 5.86 -12.65
CA LYS A 61 -10.56 5.29 -11.33
C LYS A 61 -11.49 4.09 -11.48
N PRO A 62 -11.46 3.12 -10.55
CA PRO A 62 -12.41 2.02 -10.57
C PRO A 62 -13.86 2.53 -10.47
N ILE A 63 -14.74 1.92 -11.25
CA ILE A 63 -16.19 2.05 -11.14
C ILE A 63 -16.73 0.71 -10.66
N ASN A 64 -17.52 0.66 -9.61
CA ASN A 64 -18.00 -0.58 -8.98
C ASN A 64 -16.83 -1.57 -8.72
N ASP A 65 -15.75 -1.06 -8.14
CA ASP A 65 -14.54 -1.80 -7.75
C ASP A 65 -13.77 -2.47 -8.91
N LYS A 66 -14.00 -2.03 -10.16
CA LYS A 66 -13.33 -2.55 -11.35
C LYS A 66 -12.96 -1.44 -12.33
N ILE A 67 -11.86 -1.65 -13.06
CA ILE A 67 -11.52 -0.88 -14.26
C ILE A 67 -11.77 -1.78 -15.46
N VAL A 68 -12.62 -1.34 -16.36
CA VAL A 68 -13.05 -2.09 -17.54
C VAL A 68 -12.44 -1.50 -18.82
N LYS A 69 -12.48 -2.29 -19.91
CA LYS A 69 -11.88 -1.92 -21.20
C LYS A 69 -12.39 -0.59 -21.72
N GLU A 70 -13.66 -0.31 -21.56
CA GLU A 70 -14.33 0.89 -22.04
C GLU A 70 -13.71 2.16 -21.45
N GLN A 71 -13.30 2.13 -20.19
CA GLN A 71 -12.61 3.25 -19.52
C GLN A 71 -11.23 3.50 -20.12
N ILE A 72 -10.51 2.44 -20.53
CA ILE A 72 -9.20 2.58 -21.19
C ILE A 72 -9.38 3.11 -22.63
N LEU A 73 -10.41 2.68 -23.34
CA LEU A 73 -10.74 3.22 -24.66
C LEU A 73 -11.13 4.70 -24.59
N GLU A 74 -11.91 5.09 -23.59
CA GLU A 74 -12.26 6.50 -23.35
C GLU A 74 -11.02 7.34 -23.04
N LEU A 75 -10.11 6.84 -22.20
CA LEU A 75 -8.82 7.46 -21.95
C LEU A 75 -8.05 7.69 -23.25
N GLN A 76 -7.91 6.66 -24.08
CA GLN A 76 -7.20 6.75 -25.37
C GLN A 76 -7.83 7.80 -26.29
N ASN A 77 -9.16 7.87 -26.35
CA ASN A 77 -9.85 8.86 -27.16
C ASN A 77 -9.63 10.30 -26.63
N LYS A 78 -9.64 10.50 -25.33
CA LYS A 78 -9.33 11.81 -24.72
C LYS A 78 -7.90 12.26 -25.02
N LEU A 79 -6.94 11.33 -25.01
CA LEU A 79 -5.55 11.63 -25.28
C LEU A 79 -5.21 11.80 -26.77
N LYS A 80 -6.05 11.31 -27.69
CA LYS A 80 -5.90 11.56 -29.13
C LYS A 80 -6.36 12.96 -29.54
N SER A 81 -7.18 13.61 -28.74
CA SER A 81 -7.53 15.01 -28.93
C SER A 81 -6.27 15.86 -28.74
N TYR A 82 -6.12 16.95 -29.52
CA TYR A 82 -4.99 17.85 -29.34
C TYR A 82 -4.95 18.39 -27.92
N SER A 83 -3.73 18.49 -27.34
CA SER A 83 -3.53 19.21 -26.08
C SER A 83 -4.09 20.63 -26.21
N GLN A 84 -4.88 21.03 -25.24
CA GLN A 84 -5.53 22.34 -25.30
C GLN A 84 -4.67 23.44 -24.67
N THR A 85 -3.75 23.07 -23.78
CA THR A 85 -3.06 24.06 -22.93
C THR A 85 -1.54 23.80 -22.82
N HIS A 86 -1.11 22.53 -22.73
CA HIS A 86 0.28 22.19 -22.44
C HIS A 86 0.89 21.28 -23.53
N LYS A 87 2.23 21.32 -23.64
CA LYS A 87 2.97 20.46 -24.57
C LYS A 87 2.83 18.97 -24.21
N ASN A 88 2.85 18.66 -22.92
CA ASN A 88 2.80 17.30 -22.39
C ASN A 88 1.41 16.94 -21.88
N ARG A 89 1.04 15.67 -21.98
CA ARG A 89 -0.20 15.10 -21.46
C ARG A 89 0.13 13.96 -20.52
N VAL A 90 -0.65 13.81 -19.49
CA VAL A 90 -0.44 12.79 -18.47
C VAL A 90 -1.71 11.98 -18.27
N TYR A 91 -1.57 10.67 -18.14
CA TYR A 91 -2.67 9.86 -17.63
C TYR A 91 -2.27 9.09 -16.38
N ILE A 92 -3.24 8.93 -15.50
CA ILE A 92 -3.08 8.26 -14.22
C ILE A 92 -4.10 7.13 -14.13
N ILE A 93 -3.62 5.89 -13.99
CA ILE A 93 -4.48 4.74 -13.69
C ILE A 93 -4.40 4.48 -12.19
N ASN A 94 -5.44 4.92 -11.47
CA ASN A 94 -5.52 4.70 -10.03
C ASN A 94 -6.03 3.29 -9.72
N GLU A 95 -5.47 2.62 -8.73
CA GLU A 95 -5.80 1.25 -8.33
C GLU A 95 -5.73 0.26 -9.51
N ALA A 96 -4.64 0.31 -10.26
CA ALA A 96 -4.46 -0.48 -11.48
C ALA A 96 -4.62 -2.01 -11.28
N HIS A 97 -4.47 -2.51 -10.04
CA HIS A 97 -4.73 -3.90 -9.69
C HIS A 97 -6.21 -4.31 -9.80
N LYS A 98 -7.12 -3.35 -10.01
CA LYS A 98 -8.55 -3.56 -10.25
C LYS A 98 -8.92 -3.63 -11.74
N MET A 99 -7.93 -3.50 -12.65
CA MET A 99 -8.16 -3.74 -14.06
C MET A 99 -8.53 -5.20 -14.33
N ASN A 100 -9.58 -5.42 -15.14
CA ASN A 100 -9.81 -6.73 -15.71
C ASN A 100 -8.82 -7.01 -16.86
N ASP A 101 -8.71 -8.26 -17.31
CA ASP A 101 -7.76 -8.67 -18.35
C ASP A 101 -7.93 -7.90 -19.65
N TYR A 102 -9.17 -7.55 -20.02
CA TYR A 102 -9.46 -6.78 -21.24
C TYR A 102 -8.98 -5.33 -21.14
N ALA A 103 -9.13 -4.71 -19.98
CA ALA A 103 -8.60 -3.37 -19.70
C ALA A 103 -7.08 -3.37 -19.72
N ALA A 104 -6.47 -4.32 -19.02
CA ALA A 104 -5.02 -4.47 -18.96
C ALA A 104 -4.40 -4.69 -20.35
N ASN A 105 -4.99 -5.58 -21.17
CA ASN A 105 -4.54 -5.79 -22.56
C ASN A 105 -4.76 -4.57 -23.45
N SER A 106 -5.80 -3.78 -23.23
CA SER A 106 -6.01 -2.52 -23.97
C SER A 106 -4.97 -1.47 -23.61
N LEU A 107 -4.55 -1.42 -22.35
CA LEU A 107 -3.50 -0.53 -21.87
C LEU A 107 -2.13 -0.90 -22.47
N LEU A 108 -1.84 -2.20 -22.66
CA LEU A 108 -0.57 -2.65 -23.24
C LEU A 108 -0.27 -2.01 -24.58
N LYS A 109 -1.25 -1.93 -25.49
CA LYS A 109 -1.06 -1.29 -26.81
C LYS A 109 -0.62 0.16 -26.66
N PHE A 110 -1.12 0.85 -25.65
CA PHE A 110 -0.80 2.25 -25.41
C PHE A 110 0.57 2.44 -24.76
N LEU A 111 1.03 1.43 -24.00
CA LEU A 111 2.37 1.41 -23.44
C LEU A 111 3.45 0.95 -24.42
N GLU A 112 3.09 0.17 -25.44
CA GLU A 112 4.01 -0.33 -26.49
C GLU A 112 4.34 0.74 -27.53
N GLU A 113 3.37 1.56 -27.89
CA GLU A 113 3.50 2.60 -28.90
C GLU A 113 3.19 3.97 -28.26
N PRO A 114 4.08 4.46 -27.38
CA PRO A 114 3.83 5.73 -26.72
C PRO A 114 3.88 6.88 -27.71
N GLU A 115 2.83 7.68 -27.72
CA GLU A 115 2.86 8.96 -28.44
C GLU A 115 3.85 9.91 -27.76
N SER A 116 4.57 10.69 -28.54
CA SER A 116 5.46 11.72 -28.00
C SER A 116 4.67 12.68 -27.11
N ASN A 117 5.25 13.02 -25.95
CA ASN A 117 4.66 13.92 -24.95
C ASN A 117 3.45 13.36 -24.18
N ILE A 118 3.22 12.04 -24.19
CA ILE A 118 2.25 11.38 -23.29
C ILE A 118 2.98 10.55 -22.25
N TYR A 119 2.65 10.79 -20.99
CA TYR A 119 3.27 10.12 -19.84
C TYR A 119 2.23 9.36 -19.02
N ALA A 120 2.61 8.19 -18.55
CA ALA A 120 1.77 7.25 -17.82
C ALA A 120 2.19 7.12 -16.36
N PHE A 121 1.23 7.20 -15.45
CA PHE A 121 1.39 6.83 -14.04
C PHE A 121 0.38 5.74 -13.69
N VAL A 122 0.87 4.52 -13.56
CA VAL A 122 0.08 3.34 -13.18
C VAL A 122 0.30 3.09 -11.70
N ILE A 123 -0.73 3.32 -10.86
CA ILE A 123 -0.60 3.29 -9.40
C ILE A 123 -1.27 2.04 -8.86
N THR A 124 -0.58 1.32 -7.99
CA THR A 124 -1.09 0.08 -7.40
C THR A 124 -0.62 -0.13 -5.96
N THR A 125 -1.50 -0.64 -5.11
CA THR A 125 -1.16 -1.15 -3.78
C THR A 125 -0.63 -2.58 -3.83
N ASN A 126 -0.89 -3.32 -4.93
CA ASN A 126 -0.50 -4.72 -5.07
C ASN A 126 0.12 -5.00 -6.44
N ILE A 127 1.45 -4.98 -6.49
CA ILE A 127 2.21 -5.25 -7.71
C ILE A 127 1.99 -6.66 -8.26
N ASN A 128 1.65 -7.65 -7.41
CA ASN A 128 1.47 -9.03 -7.84
C ASN A 128 0.22 -9.22 -8.70
N LYS A 129 -0.76 -8.33 -8.58
CA LYS A 129 -1.97 -8.31 -9.42
C LYS A 129 -1.78 -7.58 -10.76
N ILE A 130 -0.62 -6.99 -11.02
CA ILE A 130 -0.31 -6.32 -12.29
C ILE A 130 0.32 -7.33 -13.25
N LEU A 131 -0.15 -7.34 -14.49
CA LEU A 131 0.38 -8.23 -15.54
C LEU A 131 1.89 -8.05 -15.72
N PRO A 132 2.67 -9.13 -15.87
CA PRO A 132 4.12 -9.05 -16.14
C PRO A 132 4.45 -8.19 -17.37
N THR A 133 3.58 -8.22 -18.38
CA THR A 133 3.70 -7.43 -19.60
C THR A 133 3.57 -5.93 -19.39
N ILE A 134 2.76 -5.47 -18.43
CA ILE A 134 2.71 -4.06 -18.01
C ILE A 134 3.98 -3.69 -17.24
N LYS A 135 4.40 -4.55 -16.29
CA LYS A 135 5.61 -4.31 -15.49
C LYS A 135 6.85 -4.13 -16.36
N SER A 136 6.99 -4.91 -17.44
CA SER A 136 8.15 -4.85 -18.34
C SER A 136 8.20 -3.58 -19.19
N ARG A 137 7.09 -2.84 -19.31
CA ARG A 137 6.98 -1.60 -20.11
C ARG A 137 6.95 -0.32 -19.27
N CYS A 138 6.91 -0.47 -17.97
CA CYS A 138 6.93 0.65 -17.04
C CYS A 138 8.22 0.67 -16.23
N GLN A 139 8.73 1.86 -15.94
CA GLN A 139 9.73 2.01 -14.91
C GLN A 139 9.06 1.80 -13.55
N VAL A 140 9.49 0.76 -12.82
CA VAL A 140 8.89 0.42 -11.52
C VAL A 140 9.48 1.33 -10.45
N LEU A 141 8.63 2.08 -9.78
CA LEU A 141 8.95 2.92 -8.62
C LEU A 141 8.27 2.32 -7.40
N SER A 142 9.05 1.71 -6.53
CA SER A 142 8.54 1.15 -5.28
C SER A 142 8.61 2.22 -4.20
N ILE A 143 7.47 2.79 -3.87
CA ILE A 143 7.39 3.71 -2.76
C ILE A 143 7.28 2.87 -1.50
N GLN A 144 8.26 2.98 -0.64
CA GLN A 144 8.08 2.51 0.72
C GLN A 144 7.19 3.54 1.44
N ASN A 145 5.90 3.51 1.09
CA ASN A 145 4.93 4.11 1.97
C ASN A 145 4.93 3.26 3.25
N ILE A 146 5.72 3.68 4.17
CA ILE A 146 5.29 3.60 5.54
C ILE A 146 4.03 4.49 5.55
N LYS A 147 2.84 3.90 5.27
CA LYS A 147 1.62 4.50 5.81
C LYS A 147 1.98 4.63 7.27
N VAL A 148 2.35 5.83 7.69
CA VAL A 148 2.47 6.10 9.12
C VAL A 148 1.10 5.70 9.64
N LEU A 149 1.03 4.57 10.31
CA LEU A 149 -0.21 4.12 10.90
C LEU A 149 -0.62 5.28 11.78
N ASP A 150 -1.65 5.98 11.38
CA ASP A 150 -2.24 6.94 12.30
C ASP A 150 -2.96 6.13 13.38
N ILE A 151 -2.19 5.78 14.43
CA ILE A 151 -2.72 5.04 15.56
C ILE A 151 -3.92 5.75 16.15
N LYS A 152 -3.95 7.07 16.11
CA LYS A 152 -5.08 7.88 16.58
C LYS A 152 -6.36 7.69 15.75
N SER A 153 -6.27 7.09 14.57
CA SER A 153 -7.44 6.73 13.76
C SER A 153 -8.16 5.46 14.27
N TYR A 154 -7.52 4.67 15.14
CA TYR A 154 -8.12 3.49 15.77
C TYR A 154 -8.67 3.86 17.14
N SER A 155 -9.76 3.19 17.55
CA SER A 155 -10.25 3.38 18.91
C SER A 155 -9.26 2.81 19.94
N ASP A 156 -9.11 3.47 21.08
CA ASP A 156 -8.26 3.02 22.18
C ASP A 156 -8.60 1.60 22.61
N GLU A 157 -9.89 1.23 22.56
CA GLU A 157 -10.35 -0.11 22.89
C GLU A 157 -9.74 -1.18 21.98
N VAL A 158 -9.68 -0.96 20.65
CA VAL A 158 -9.08 -1.92 19.69
C VAL A 158 -7.58 -2.01 19.90
N ILE A 159 -6.91 -0.89 20.15
CA ILE A 159 -5.47 -0.85 20.41
C ILE A 159 -5.16 -1.67 21.68
N LEU A 160 -5.82 -1.37 22.79
CA LEU A 160 -5.59 -2.03 24.07
C LEU A 160 -5.90 -3.53 24.01
N LYS A 161 -7.01 -3.94 23.38
CA LYS A 161 -7.35 -5.35 23.16
C LYS A 161 -6.27 -6.07 22.36
N THR A 162 -5.74 -5.41 21.33
CA THR A 162 -4.69 -5.99 20.49
C THR A 162 -3.37 -6.15 21.26
N ILE A 163 -2.96 -5.14 22.01
CA ILE A 163 -1.74 -5.21 22.84
C ILE A 163 -1.88 -6.29 23.91
N GLN A 164 -3.05 -6.40 24.54
CA GLN A 164 -3.30 -7.46 25.51
C GLN A 164 -3.24 -8.86 24.88
N LEU A 165 -3.78 -9.02 23.67
CA LEU A 165 -3.67 -10.28 22.93
C LEU A 165 -2.20 -10.61 22.62
N ILE A 166 -1.40 -9.64 22.18
CA ILE A 166 0.04 -9.83 21.94
C ILE A 166 0.73 -10.31 23.20
N ARG A 167 0.49 -9.67 24.34
CA ARG A 167 1.11 -10.08 25.62
C ARG A 167 0.77 -11.53 25.99
N LEU A 168 -0.49 -11.92 25.88
CA LEU A 168 -0.92 -13.31 26.15
C LEU A 168 -0.29 -14.33 25.20
N MET A 169 -0.09 -13.94 23.94
CA MET A 169 0.61 -14.77 22.96
C MET A 169 2.10 -14.94 23.32
N GLU A 170 2.76 -13.86 23.71
CA GLU A 170 4.17 -13.89 24.10
C GLU A 170 4.41 -14.69 25.38
N GLU A 171 3.47 -14.68 26.31
CA GLU A 171 3.50 -15.52 27.50
C GLU A 171 3.24 -17.02 27.20
N LYS A 172 2.96 -17.38 25.94
CA LYS A 172 2.59 -18.73 25.49
C LYS A 172 1.46 -19.36 26.31
N LYS A 173 0.53 -18.54 26.77
CA LYS A 173 -0.59 -19.02 27.57
C LYS A 173 -1.73 -19.48 26.67
N SER A 174 -2.30 -20.65 26.99
CA SER A 174 -3.56 -21.11 26.39
C SER A 174 -4.71 -20.11 26.54
N SER A 175 -4.61 -19.20 27.50
CA SER A 175 -5.53 -18.06 27.69
C SER A 175 -5.57 -17.10 26.49
N SER A 176 -4.54 -17.06 25.62
CA SER A 176 -4.58 -16.26 24.38
C SER A 176 -5.71 -16.68 23.45
N PHE A 177 -5.97 -17.99 23.35
CA PHE A 177 -7.08 -18.52 22.57
C PHE A 177 -8.46 -18.22 23.18
N GLY A 178 -8.57 -18.29 24.52
CA GLY A 178 -9.78 -17.90 25.25
C GLY A 178 -10.08 -16.41 25.05
N TYR A 179 -9.09 -15.58 25.21
CA TYR A 179 -9.22 -14.13 25.02
C TYR A 179 -9.57 -13.77 23.58
N LEU A 180 -8.95 -14.43 22.61
CA LEU A 180 -9.28 -14.28 21.20
C LEU A 180 -10.75 -14.65 20.93
N TYR A 181 -11.22 -15.79 21.50
CA TYR A 181 -12.60 -16.23 21.36
C TYR A 181 -13.59 -15.18 21.89
N ASP A 182 -13.30 -14.56 23.03
CA ASP A 182 -14.11 -13.50 23.63
C ASP A 182 -14.17 -12.24 22.75
N ILE A 183 -13.08 -11.90 22.07
CA ILE A 183 -13.03 -10.77 21.14
C ILE A 183 -13.89 -11.06 19.90
N ILE A 184 -13.73 -12.24 19.29
CA ILE A 184 -14.35 -12.58 18.00
C ILE A 184 -15.83 -12.98 18.17
N SER A 185 -16.20 -13.63 19.30
CA SER A 185 -17.56 -14.11 19.53
C SER A 185 -18.60 -13.00 19.68
N LYS A 186 -18.16 -11.77 19.98
CA LYS A 186 -19.04 -10.59 20.13
C LYS A 186 -19.45 -9.97 18.79
N LYS A 187 -19.43 -10.71 17.68
CA LYS A 187 -19.77 -10.21 16.33
C LYS A 187 -18.94 -8.99 15.91
N GLU A 188 -17.66 -9.01 16.27
CA GLU A 188 -16.79 -7.98 15.74
C GLU A 188 -16.71 -8.14 14.21
N GLU A 189 -16.98 -7.05 13.53
CA GLU A 189 -16.98 -6.99 12.07
C GLU A 189 -15.59 -7.34 11.54
N LYS A 190 -15.55 -7.92 10.34
CA LYS A 190 -14.31 -8.27 9.62
C LYS A 190 -13.27 -7.13 9.67
N ASP A 191 -13.74 -5.90 9.69
CA ASP A 191 -12.89 -4.70 9.73
C ASP A 191 -12.11 -4.58 11.04
N ASN A 192 -12.67 -4.98 12.18
CA ASN A 192 -11.95 -4.95 13.45
C ASN A 192 -10.79 -5.95 13.48
N VAL A 193 -10.97 -7.13 12.89
CA VAL A 193 -9.89 -8.12 12.77
C VAL A 193 -8.78 -7.62 11.84
N ILE A 194 -9.13 -6.99 10.72
CA ILE A 194 -8.17 -6.36 9.82
C ILE A 194 -7.38 -5.27 10.55
N ASN A 195 -8.06 -4.45 11.35
CA ASN A 195 -7.42 -3.40 12.15
C ASN A 195 -6.48 -3.98 13.21
N MET A 196 -6.89 -5.05 13.91
CA MET A 196 -6.03 -5.75 14.87
C MET A 196 -4.75 -6.27 14.20
N LEU A 197 -4.83 -6.88 13.02
CA LEU A 197 -3.65 -7.38 12.30
C LEU A 197 -2.70 -6.25 11.89
N LYS A 198 -3.24 -5.12 11.47
CA LYS A 198 -2.43 -3.93 11.17
C LYS A 198 -1.72 -3.42 12.43
N ILE A 199 -2.45 -3.28 13.54
CA ILE A 199 -1.90 -2.86 14.83
C ILE A 199 -0.80 -3.83 15.27
N MET A 200 -1.01 -5.15 15.21
CA MET A 200 0.01 -6.16 15.55
C MET A 200 1.28 -5.99 14.72
N LYS A 201 1.14 -5.82 13.41
CA LYS A 201 2.28 -5.66 12.50
C LYS A 201 3.13 -4.44 12.85
N TYR A 202 2.51 -3.29 13.10
CA TYR A 202 3.24 -2.07 13.46
C TYR A 202 3.78 -2.11 14.88
N PHE A 203 3.09 -2.80 15.80
CA PHE A 203 3.58 -3.03 17.16
C PHE A 203 4.89 -3.84 17.13
N TYR A 204 4.91 -4.97 16.38
CA TYR A 204 6.14 -5.75 16.22
C TYR A 204 7.23 -5.01 15.44
N SER A 205 6.87 -4.09 14.54
CA SER A 205 7.85 -3.20 13.91
C SER A 205 8.55 -2.29 14.91
N ASP A 206 7.80 -1.74 15.88
CA ASP A 206 8.38 -0.91 16.94
C ASP A 206 9.16 -1.74 17.94
N VAL A 207 8.73 -2.98 18.26
CA VAL A 207 9.54 -3.93 19.04
C VAL A 207 10.87 -4.20 18.33
N PHE A 208 10.86 -4.42 17.04
CA PHE A 208 12.07 -4.62 16.25
C PHE A 208 12.99 -3.39 16.27
N ASN A 209 12.44 -2.20 16.12
CA ASN A 209 13.17 -0.95 16.23
C ASN A 209 13.81 -0.81 17.61
N LEU A 210 13.08 -1.13 18.68
CA LEU A 210 13.57 -1.08 20.05
C LEU A 210 14.75 -2.03 20.28
N ILE A 211 14.65 -3.29 19.80
CA ILE A 211 15.76 -4.27 19.89
C ILE A 211 17.02 -3.76 19.16
N LEU A 212 16.85 -3.05 18.03
CA LEU A 212 17.95 -2.49 17.25
C LEU A 212 18.46 -1.13 17.77
N GLY A 213 17.93 -0.62 18.88
CA GLY A 213 18.28 0.70 19.42
C GLY A 213 17.85 1.87 18.53
N ARG A 214 16.80 1.69 17.72
CA ARG A 214 16.23 2.71 16.84
C ARG A 214 15.04 3.41 17.52
N ASN A 215 14.61 4.53 16.93
CA ASN A 215 13.44 5.25 17.44
C ASN A 215 12.15 4.43 17.26
N ILE A 216 11.27 4.52 18.28
CA ILE A 216 9.89 4.03 18.21
C ILE A 216 9.11 5.01 17.34
N ILE A 217 8.21 4.50 16.48
CA ILE A 217 7.52 5.31 15.48
C ILE A 217 6.03 5.44 15.80
N TYR A 218 5.40 4.35 16.26
CA TYR A 218 3.95 4.25 16.36
C TYR A 218 3.42 4.16 17.80
N PHE A 219 4.10 3.42 18.68
CA PHE A 219 3.59 3.03 19.99
C PHE A 219 4.42 3.61 21.14
N GLU A 220 4.84 4.87 21.04
CA GLU A 220 5.65 5.53 22.07
C GLU A 220 4.92 5.56 23.43
N GLU A 221 3.59 5.76 23.43
CA GLU A 221 2.76 5.75 24.63
C GLU A 221 2.69 4.37 25.30
N TYR A 222 3.00 3.29 24.59
CA TYR A 222 2.98 1.90 25.03
C TYR A 222 4.40 1.31 25.22
N LEU A 223 5.36 2.15 25.59
CA LEU A 223 6.77 1.76 25.73
C LEU A 223 6.97 0.59 26.71
N SER A 224 6.17 0.50 27.78
CA SER A 224 6.23 -0.61 28.74
C SER A 224 5.89 -1.95 28.10
N ASP A 225 4.90 -1.97 27.21
CA ASP A 225 4.49 -3.18 26.50
C ASP A 225 5.49 -3.57 25.42
N LEU A 226 6.05 -2.58 24.72
CA LEU A 226 7.11 -2.81 23.74
C LEU A 226 8.36 -3.42 24.40
N LYS A 227 8.80 -2.87 25.54
CA LYS A 227 9.94 -3.41 26.31
C LYS A 227 9.67 -4.84 26.76
N TYR A 228 8.49 -5.08 27.31
CA TYR A 228 8.10 -6.42 27.76
C TYR A 228 8.20 -7.45 26.63
N VAL A 229 7.68 -7.12 25.44
CA VAL A 229 7.73 -8.03 24.30
C VAL A 229 9.16 -8.13 23.74
N SER A 230 9.95 -7.06 23.77
CA SER A 230 11.36 -7.10 23.32
C SER A 230 12.23 -7.98 24.20
N ASP A 231 11.97 -8.02 25.51
CA ASP A 231 12.74 -8.85 26.45
C ASP A 231 12.46 -10.36 26.28
N LEU A 232 11.30 -10.71 25.73
CA LEU A 232 10.89 -12.11 25.50
C LEU A 232 11.31 -12.64 24.12
N ASN A 233 11.79 -11.80 23.21
CA ASN A 233 12.01 -12.17 21.82
C ASN A 233 13.40 -11.80 21.30
N SER A 234 13.97 -12.69 20.52
CA SER A 234 15.14 -12.35 19.69
C SER A 234 14.72 -11.58 18.44
N THR A 235 15.68 -10.93 17.79
CA THR A 235 15.49 -10.29 16.48
C THR A 235 14.91 -11.27 15.45
N HIS A 236 15.36 -12.54 15.47
CA HIS A 236 14.87 -13.57 14.57
C HIS A 236 13.40 -13.92 14.82
N ASP A 237 12.99 -14.00 16.10
CA ASP A 237 11.59 -14.28 16.45
C ASP A 237 10.66 -13.18 15.95
N ILE A 238 11.06 -11.93 16.13
CA ILE A 238 10.27 -10.78 15.65
C ILE A 238 10.16 -10.78 14.13
N ILE A 239 11.24 -11.03 13.40
CA ILE A 239 11.21 -11.13 11.93
C ILE A 239 10.26 -12.24 11.47
N ARG A 240 10.31 -13.42 12.11
CA ARG A 240 9.41 -14.53 11.83
C ARG A 240 7.94 -14.13 12.03
N LYS A 241 7.62 -13.48 13.15
CA LYS A 241 6.25 -13.02 13.46
C LYS A 241 5.76 -11.98 12.46
N MET A 242 6.60 -11.01 12.10
CA MET A 242 6.28 -10.01 11.09
C MET A 242 6.03 -10.65 9.71
N PHE A 243 6.82 -11.67 9.36
CA PHE A 243 6.61 -12.42 8.11
C PHE A 243 5.27 -13.18 8.10
N VAL A 244 4.90 -13.83 9.22
CA VAL A 244 3.60 -14.52 9.37
C VAL A 244 2.45 -13.53 9.22
N LEU A 245 2.52 -12.37 9.87
CA LEU A 245 1.52 -11.31 9.77
C LEU A 245 1.38 -10.79 8.33
N SER A 246 2.49 -10.48 7.66
CA SER A 246 2.49 -10.00 6.29
C SER A 246 1.88 -11.00 5.30
N LYS A 247 2.16 -12.30 5.47
CA LYS A 247 1.56 -13.37 4.67
C LYS A 247 0.06 -13.53 4.93
N SER A 248 -0.39 -13.19 6.11
CA SER A 248 -1.77 -13.34 6.56
C SER A 248 -2.68 -12.23 6.04
N GLU A 249 -2.19 -10.99 5.91
CA GLU A 249 -2.94 -9.88 5.32
C GLU A 249 -3.47 -10.20 3.91
N ASN A 250 -2.67 -10.86 3.08
CA ASN A 250 -3.07 -11.23 1.71
C ASN A 250 -4.18 -12.29 1.65
N LYS A 251 -4.41 -13.03 2.72
CA LYS A 251 -5.44 -14.09 2.77
C LYS A 251 -6.82 -13.56 3.17
N LEU A 252 -6.90 -12.41 3.85
CA LEU A 252 -8.17 -11.83 4.31
C LEU A 252 -9.06 -11.29 3.18
N GLU A 253 -8.53 -11.12 1.96
CA GLU A 253 -9.30 -10.74 0.78
C GLU A 253 -10.29 -11.85 0.34
N TYR A 254 -10.08 -13.09 0.77
CA TYR A 254 -10.94 -14.24 0.46
C TYR A 254 -11.99 -14.44 1.57
N ASN A 255 -13.15 -14.99 1.22
CA ASN A 255 -14.23 -15.33 2.15
C ASN A 255 -13.81 -16.47 3.12
N LEU A 256 -12.97 -16.13 4.10
CA LEU A 256 -12.47 -17.07 5.10
C LEU A 256 -13.33 -17.02 6.37
N ASN A 257 -13.40 -18.15 7.06
CA ASN A 257 -13.90 -18.17 8.43
C ASN A 257 -12.88 -17.47 9.33
N ILE A 258 -13.24 -16.26 9.80
CA ILE A 258 -12.38 -15.38 10.57
C ILE A 258 -11.86 -16.04 11.83
N ASN A 259 -12.71 -16.82 12.52
CA ASN A 259 -12.33 -17.49 13.78
C ASN A 259 -11.22 -18.52 13.51
N LEU A 260 -11.39 -19.36 12.51
CA LEU A 260 -10.40 -20.38 12.13
C LEU A 260 -9.09 -19.73 11.64
N PHE A 261 -9.21 -18.66 10.90
CA PHE A 261 -8.07 -17.88 10.42
C PHE A 261 -7.24 -17.32 11.57
N MET A 262 -7.88 -16.67 12.56
CA MET A 262 -7.19 -16.08 13.72
C MET A 262 -6.58 -17.13 14.64
N ILE A 263 -7.26 -18.24 14.88
CA ILE A 263 -6.71 -19.36 15.64
C ILE A 263 -5.43 -19.88 14.99
N ARG A 264 -5.46 -20.11 13.68
CA ARG A 264 -4.29 -20.56 12.92
C ARG A 264 -3.15 -19.54 12.97
N LEU A 265 -3.47 -18.25 12.80
CA LEU A 265 -2.47 -17.19 12.88
C LEU A 265 -1.75 -17.16 14.23
N ILE A 266 -2.51 -17.23 15.32
CA ILE A 266 -1.93 -17.24 16.67
C ILE A 266 -1.07 -18.48 16.87
N SER A 267 -1.51 -19.67 16.45
CA SER A 267 -0.72 -20.89 16.51
C SER A 267 0.61 -20.73 15.73
N GLU A 268 0.57 -20.21 14.50
CA GLU A 268 1.77 -19.96 13.70
C GLU A 268 2.71 -18.90 14.35
N MET A 269 2.18 -17.94 15.10
CA MET A 269 2.97 -16.89 15.77
C MET A 269 3.58 -17.36 17.09
N VAL A 270 2.84 -18.15 17.89
CA VAL A 270 3.32 -18.71 19.19
C VAL A 270 4.38 -19.78 18.93
N GLY A 271 4.31 -20.48 17.80
CA GLY A 271 5.31 -21.50 17.39
C GLY A 271 5.12 -22.78 18.18
N ASP A 272 4.07 -23.53 17.87
CA ASP A 272 3.95 -24.95 18.20
C ASP A 272 4.59 -25.81 17.11
#